data_4bb99baf79cbba00121332fba640e1fb
#
_entry.id   4bb99baf79cbba00121332fba640e1fb
#
_cell.length_a   1.000
_cell.length_b   1.000
_cell.length_c   1.000
_cell.angle_alpha   90.00
_cell.angle_beta   90.00
_cell.angle_gamma   90.00
#
_symmetry.space_group_name_H-M   'P 1'
#
loop_
_entity.id
_entity.type
_entity.pdbx_description
1 polymer ?
#
loop_
_entity_poly.entity_id
_entity_poly.type
_entity_poly.pdbx_seq_one_letter_code
_entity_poly.pdbx_strand_id
1 'polypeptide(L)'
;MSRIKITETISDTPYSQVAYCYLNDVKAVLKTKKEAIITNSIETELKIHEFLSNYDLCPDILDYDLLNNHIVYEYLKYSVENSEYDQVFLEILGKALSKLHSLNYRNKDAGTFEEKIEGYRNILSTDPTAEIQESFALFDKLYKKSNELVFCHNDLNTRNIFLNKQMKFIDWEYAGLNMPVSYTHLRAHETRPY
;
A
#
# COMPACT_ATOMS: atom_id res chain seq x y z
N MET A 1 10.67 -20.65 18.39
CA MET A 1 9.46 -20.16 17.69
C MET A 1 9.00 -18.89 18.39
N SER A 2 8.91 -17.78 17.67
CA SER A 2 8.34 -16.54 18.19
C SER A 2 6.88 -16.76 18.58
N ARG A 3 6.49 -16.23 19.76
CA ARG A 3 5.12 -16.40 20.25
C ARG A 3 4.28 -15.20 19.85
N ILE A 4 3.42 -15.38 18.85
CA ILE A 4 2.43 -14.38 18.44
C ILE A 4 1.15 -14.61 19.24
N LYS A 5 0.67 -13.55 19.93
CA LYS A 5 -0.60 -13.54 20.66
C LYS A 5 -1.49 -12.45 20.06
N ILE A 6 -2.49 -12.85 19.28
CA ILE A 6 -3.49 -11.93 18.71
C ILE A 6 -4.38 -11.40 19.84
N THR A 7 -4.70 -10.11 19.80
CA THR A 7 -5.54 -9.42 20.79
C THR A 7 -6.84 -8.89 20.21
N GLU A 8 -6.81 -8.32 19.00
CA GLU A 8 -7.96 -7.68 18.40
C GLU A 8 -7.81 -7.69 16.87
N THR A 9 -8.87 -8.05 16.15
CA THR A 9 -8.91 -7.95 14.69
C THR A 9 -9.28 -6.53 14.29
N ILE A 10 -8.41 -5.88 13.49
CA ILE A 10 -8.61 -4.52 12.98
C ILE A 10 -9.45 -4.57 11.69
N SER A 11 -9.14 -5.52 10.82
CA SER A 11 -9.78 -5.72 9.53
C SER A 11 -9.78 -7.20 9.17
N ASP A 12 -10.90 -7.64 8.58
CA ASP A 12 -11.04 -9.00 8.05
C ASP A 12 -11.82 -8.96 6.74
N THR A 13 -11.09 -9.12 5.64
CA THR A 13 -11.61 -9.10 4.26
C THR A 13 -11.44 -10.48 3.62
N PRO A 14 -12.04 -10.75 2.46
CA PRO A 14 -11.76 -11.96 1.69
C PRO A 14 -10.28 -12.12 1.32
N TYR A 15 -9.52 -11.02 1.24
CA TYR A 15 -8.15 -11.00 0.72
C TYR A 15 -7.09 -10.97 1.82
N SER A 16 -7.39 -10.37 2.97
CA SER A 16 -6.43 -10.22 4.06
C SER A 16 -7.11 -10.07 5.41
N GLN A 17 -6.39 -10.42 6.47
CA GLN A 17 -6.74 -10.12 7.84
C GLN A 17 -5.62 -9.31 8.48
N VAL A 18 -5.99 -8.26 9.22
CA VAL A 18 -5.06 -7.43 10.00
C VAL A 18 -5.51 -7.43 11.44
N ALA A 19 -4.59 -7.66 12.36
CA ALA A 19 -4.88 -7.74 13.78
C ALA A 19 -3.77 -7.10 14.64
N TYR A 20 -4.15 -6.52 15.77
CA TYR A 20 -3.18 -6.23 16.81
C TYR A 20 -2.71 -7.53 17.46
N CYS A 21 -1.43 -7.58 17.75
CA CYS A 21 -0.83 -8.73 18.42
C CYS A 21 0.30 -8.30 19.36
N TYR A 22 0.78 -9.27 20.13
CA TYR A 22 2.07 -9.20 20.81
C TYR A 22 3.00 -10.25 20.22
N LEU A 23 4.19 -9.82 19.84
CA LEU A 23 5.30 -10.68 19.46
C LEU A 23 6.33 -10.65 20.58
N ASN A 24 6.46 -11.78 21.33
CA ASN A 24 7.36 -11.85 22.51
C ASN A 24 7.17 -10.65 23.46
N ASP A 25 5.90 -10.35 23.80
CA ASP A 25 5.46 -9.23 24.67
C ASP A 25 5.65 -7.80 24.09
N VAL A 26 6.10 -7.67 22.85
CA VAL A 26 6.17 -6.39 22.14
C VAL A 26 4.89 -6.19 21.32
N LYS A 27 4.22 -5.05 21.49
CA LYS A 27 3.01 -4.71 20.71
C LYS A 27 3.36 -4.56 19.22
N ALA A 28 2.58 -5.23 18.38
CA ALA A 28 2.83 -5.35 16.95
C ALA A 28 1.52 -5.41 16.15
N VAL A 29 1.62 -5.42 14.82
CA VAL A 29 0.50 -5.62 13.89
C VAL A 29 0.80 -6.84 13.03
N LEU A 30 -0.11 -7.82 13.03
CA LEU A 30 -0.06 -8.99 12.17
C LEU A 30 -0.93 -8.76 10.94
N LYS A 31 -0.36 -8.90 9.75
CA LYS A 31 -1.09 -8.98 8.47
C LYS A 31 -0.96 -10.40 7.94
N THR A 32 -2.10 -11.03 7.66
CA THR A 32 -2.17 -12.36 7.02
C THR A 32 -2.87 -12.21 5.68
N LYS A 33 -2.23 -12.56 4.58
CA LYS A 33 -2.84 -12.63 3.25
C LYS A 33 -3.58 -13.96 3.09
N LYS A 34 -4.84 -13.88 2.64
CA LYS A 34 -5.70 -15.03 2.36
C LYS A 34 -5.63 -15.44 0.90
N GLU A 35 -5.79 -14.47 0.00
CA GLU A 35 -5.69 -14.65 -1.44
C GLU A 35 -5.06 -13.42 -2.07
N ALA A 36 -4.22 -13.62 -3.09
CA ALA A 36 -3.63 -12.53 -3.88
C ALA A 36 -4.04 -12.71 -5.34
N ILE A 37 -5.08 -11.97 -5.78
CA ILE A 37 -5.55 -12.05 -7.15
C ILE A 37 -4.76 -11.10 -8.05
N ILE A 38 -4.51 -9.87 -7.61
CA ILE A 38 -3.81 -8.83 -8.41
C ILE A 38 -2.84 -8.00 -7.57
N THR A 39 -2.94 -8.09 -6.24
CA THR A 39 -2.02 -7.41 -5.33
C THR A 39 -0.66 -8.11 -5.30
N ASN A 40 0.36 -7.40 -4.84
CA ASN A 40 1.66 -8.01 -4.63
C ASN A 40 1.55 -9.23 -3.71
N SER A 41 2.28 -10.29 -4.03
CA SER A 41 2.42 -11.42 -3.12
C SER A 41 3.08 -10.97 -1.82
N ILE A 42 2.95 -11.76 -0.75
CA ILE A 42 3.61 -11.46 0.52
C ILE A 42 5.13 -11.38 0.36
N GLU A 43 5.70 -12.20 -0.50
CA GLU A 43 7.13 -12.18 -0.80
C GLU A 43 7.55 -10.89 -1.50
N THR A 44 6.74 -10.38 -2.44
CA THR A 44 6.98 -9.09 -3.09
C THR A 44 6.83 -7.94 -2.09
N GLU A 45 5.83 -7.99 -1.21
CA GLU A 45 5.63 -7.00 -0.15
C GLU A 45 6.82 -6.97 0.82
N LEU A 46 7.37 -8.13 1.20
CA LEU A 46 8.60 -8.22 2.00
C LEU A 46 9.80 -7.55 1.33
N LYS A 47 10.03 -7.83 0.05
CA LYS A 47 11.12 -7.21 -0.74
C LYS A 47 10.97 -5.68 -0.83
N ILE A 48 9.73 -5.19 -0.98
CA ILE A 48 9.43 -3.76 -0.97
C ILE A 48 9.76 -3.15 0.39
N HIS A 49 9.33 -3.78 1.48
CA HIS A 49 9.63 -3.32 2.84
C HIS A 49 11.13 -3.33 3.14
N GLU A 50 11.85 -4.38 2.77
CA GLU A 50 13.30 -4.47 2.92
C GLU A 50 14.02 -3.32 2.19
N PHE A 51 13.58 -2.99 0.99
CA PHE A 51 14.10 -1.84 0.25
C PHE A 51 13.78 -0.51 0.96
N LEU A 52 12.53 -0.30 1.38
CA LEU A 52 12.05 0.95 1.96
C LEU A 52 12.53 1.19 3.40
N SER A 53 12.87 0.14 4.15
CA SER A 53 13.40 0.25 5.52
C SER A 53 14.66 1.09 5.58
N ASN A 54 15.49 1.05 4.52
CA ASN A 54 16.70 1.88 4.42
C ASN A 54 16.40 3.39 4.32
N TYR A 55 15.15 3.76 4.09
CA TYR A 55 14.69 5.14 3.90
C TYR A 55 13.72 5.61 4.99
N ASP A 56 13.39 4.75 5.95
CA ASP A 56 12.43 5.03 7.04
C ASP A 56 11.04 5.49 6.53
N LEU A 57 10.58 4.88 5.42
CA LEU A 57 9.28 5.17 4.79
C LEU A 57 8.19 4.14 5.09
N CYS A 58 8.52 3.04 5.74
CA CYS A 58 7.59 1.98 6.12
C CYS A 58 7.85 1.52 7.57
N PRO A 59 6.90 0.80 8.20
CA PRO A 59 7.15 0.14 9.49
C PRO A 59 8.24 -0.93 9.36
N ASP A 60 8.93 -1.19 10.47
CA ASP A 60 9.88 -2.29 10.54
C ASP A 60 9.15 -3.63 10.51
N ILE A 61 9.71 -4.62 9.83
CA ILE A 61 9.26 -6.00 9.90
C ILE A 61 9.92 -6.66 11.11
N LEU A 62 9.09 -7.14 12.04
CA LEU A 62 9.55 -7.80 13.26
C LEU A 62 9.66 -9.32 13.10
N ASP A 63 8.79 -9.92 12.29
CA ASP A 63 8.77 -11.36 11.99
C ASP A 63 7.94 -11.61 10.72
N TYR A 64 8.13 -12.76 10.07
CA TYR A 64 7.28 -13.20 8.96
C TYR A 64 7.29 -14.72 8.80
N ASP A 65 6.24 -15.24 8.18
CA ASP A 65 6.13 -16.65 7.80
C ASP A 65 5.48 -16.77 6.43
N LEU A 66 6.28 -17.13 5.43
CA LEU A 66 5.82 -17.31 4.05
C LEU A 66 4.88 -18.49 3.87
N LEU A 67 5.00 -19.55 4.70
CA LEU A 67 4.13 -20.71 4.63
C LEU A 67 2.70 -20.39 5.08
N ASN A 68 2.58 -19.51 6.08
CA ASN A 68 1.29 -19.06 6.61
C ASN A 68 0.87 -17.70 6.03
N ASN A 69 1.59 -17.17 5.04
CA ASN A 69 1.32 -15.90 4.38
C ASN A 69 1.14 -14.74 5.35
N HIS A 70 2.00 -14.61 6.39
CA HIS A 70 1.89 -13.53 7.33
C HIS A 70 3.19 -12.72 7.53
N ILE A 71 3.01 -11.44 7.86
CA ILE A 71 4.06 -10.51 8.27
C ILE A 71 3.64 -9.84 9.57
N VAL A 72 4.58 -9.68 10.48
CA VAL A 72 4.42 -8.93 11.73
C VAL A 72 5.20 -7.64 11.63
N TYR A 73 4.48 -6.52 11.73
CA TYR A 73 5.03 -5.17 11.64
C TYR A 73 5.13 -4.52 13.02
N GLU A 74 6.05 -3.56 13.16
CA GLU A 74 6.05 -2.66 14.31
C GLU A 74 4.70 -1.95 14.45
N TYR A 75 4.27 -1.73 15.69
CA TYR A 75 3.06 -0.96 15.96
C TYR A 75 3.34 0.53 15.81
N LEU A 76 2.66 1.18 14.83
CA LEU A 76 2.66 2.62 14.65
C LEU A 76 1.50 3.23 15.43
N LYS A 77 1.78 4.27 16.25
CA LYS A 77 0.81 4.82 17.18
C LYS A 77 -0.09 5.89 16.57
N TYR A 78 0.44 6.72 15.70
CA TYR A 78 -0.24 7.94 15.25
C TYR A 78 -0.63 7.82 13.77
N SER A 79 -1.89 7.37 13.53
CA SER A 79 -2.53 7.47 12.22
C SER A 79 -2.99 8.91 11.98
N VAL A 80 -2.93 9.35 10.73
CA VAL A 80 -3.39 10.69 10.32
C VAL A 80 -4.85 10.70 9.85
N GLU A 81 -5.56 9.56 9.91
CA GLU A 81 -6.92 9.41 9.38
C GLU A 81 -7.91 10.48 9.87
N ASN A 82 -7.75 10.92 11.12
CA ASN A 82 -8.64 11.92 11.74
C ASN A 82 -7.91 13.23 12.07
N SER A 83 -6.79 13.51 11.40
CA SER A 83 -6.00 14.71 11.64
C SER A 83 -6.47 15.86 10.74
N GLU A 84 -6.38 17.10 11.23
CA GLU A 84 -6.48 18.28 10.37
C GLU A 84 -5.20 18.36 9.49
N TYR A 85 -5.41 18.56 8.19
CA TYR A 85 -4.31 18.67 7.24
C TYR A 85 -3.90 20.13 7.09
N ASP A 86 -3.05 20.56 8.01
CA ASP A 86 -2.48 21.90 7.95
C ASP A 86 -1.32 21.97 6.91
N GLN A 87 -0.82 23.17 6.69
CA GLN A 87 0.26 23.43 5.75
C GLN A 87 1.53 22.64 6.12
N VAL A 88 1.82 22.45 7.41
CA VAL A 88 3.00 21.72 7.90
C VAL A 88 2.89 20.23 7.55
N PHE A 89 1.71 19.63 7.76
CA PHE A 89 1.44 18.25 7.35
C PHE A 89 1.65 18.07 5.85
N LEU A 90 1.08 18.95 5.03
CA LEU A 90 1.19 18.87 3.56
C LEU A 90 2.65 18.99 3.10
N GLU A 91 3.46 19.83 3.75
CA GLU A 91 4.89 19.94 3.45
C GLU A 91 5.66 18.67 3.82
N ILE A 92 5.36 18.04 4.97
CA ILE A 92 5.97 16.78 5.40
C ILE A 92 5.59 15.66 4.42
N LEU A 93 4.31 15.57 4.06
CA LEU A 93 3.81 14.59 3.08
C LEU A 93 4.48 14.78 1.72
N GLY A 94 4.55 16.01 1.23
CA GLY A 94 5.19 16.34 -0.04
C GLY A 94 6.68 15.93 -0.06
N LYS A 95 7.41 16.17 1.03
CA LYS A 95 8.81 15.73 1.18
C LYS A 95 8.94 14.21 1.18
N ALA A 96 8.06 13.50 1.91
CA ALA A 96 8.06 12.04 1.96
C ALA A 96 7.75 11.42 0.59
N LEU A 97 6.77 11.96 -0.14
CA LEU A 97 6.43 11.51 -1.50
C LEU A 97 7.55 11.83 -2.50
N SER A 98 8.15 13.01 -2.43
CA SER A 98 9.30 13.36 -3.27
C SER A 98 10.47 12.42 -3.02
N LYS A 99 10.74 12.07 -1.75
CA LYS A 99 11.74 11.07 -1.39
C LYS A 99 11.38 9.71 -2.00
N LEU A 100 10.15 9.22 -1.83
CA LEU A 100 9.67 7.96 -2.38
C LEU A 100 9.86 7.89 -3.89
N HIS A 101 9.44 8.92 -4.63
CA HIS A 101 9.53 8.98 -6.09
C HIS A 101 10.98 9.10 -6.61
N SER A 102 11.91 9.58 -5.79
CA SER A 102 13.32 9.64 -6.16
C SER A 102 14.04 8.31 -5.99
N LEU A 103 13.41 7.31 -5.37
CA LEU A 103 14.02 6.01 -5.14
C LEU A 103 14.12 5.20 -6.42
N ASN A 104 15.29 4.66 -6.67
CA ASN A 104 15.54 3.80 -7.83
C ASN A 104 15.20 2.34 -7.50
N TYR A 105 13.91 2.04 -7.38
CA TYR A 105 13.44 0.68 -7.18
C TYR A 105 13.46 -0.08 -8.50
N ARG A 106 14.36 -1.05 -8.63
CA ARG A 106 14.56 -1.82 -9.87
C ARG A 106 14.03 -3.25 -9.81
N ASN A 107 13.41 -3.64 -8.71
CA ASN A 107 12.84 -4.98 -8.61
C ASN A 107 11.60 -5.09 -9.50
N LYS A 108 11.65 -5.99 -10.48
CA LYS A 108 10.56 -6.22 -11.44
C LYS A 108 9.36 -6.94 -10.83
N ASP A 109 9.51 -7.54 -9.64
CA ASP A 109 8.44 -8.32 -9.01
C ASP A 109 7.22 -7.44 -8.64
N ALA A 110 7.42 -6.15 -8.35
CA ALA A 110 6.33 -5.22 -8.07
C ALA A 110 5.53 -4.81 -9.33
N GLY A 111 6.15 -4.98 -10.51
CA GLY A 111 5.52 -4.63 -11.79
C GLY A 111 5.20 -3.14 -11.96
N THR A 112 4.50 -2.84 -13.03
CA THR A 112 3.96 -1.51 -13.32
C THR A 112 2.47 -1.45 -12.96
N PHE A 113 1.93 -0.24 -12.79
CA PHE A 113 0.49 -0.05 -12.60
C PHE A 113 -0.30 -0.52 -13.83
N GLU A 114 0.24 -0.32 -15.03
CA GLU A 114 -0.35 -0.81 -16.29
C GLU A 114 -0.49 -2.34 -16.29
N GLU A 115 0.54 -3.08 -15.86
CA GLU A 115 0.50 -4.54 -15.76
C GLU A 115 -0.56 -5.01 -14.75
N LYS A 116 -0.77 -4.29 -13.65
CA LYS A 116 -1.83 -4.59 -12.68
C LYS A 116 -3.22 -4.36 -13.27
N ILE A 117 -3.44 -3.27 -14.00
CA ILE A 117 -4.72 -3.02 -14.70
C ILE A 117 -4.98 -4.11 -15.74
N GLU A 118 -3.96 -4.57 -16.46
CA GLU A 118 -4.11 -5.67 -17.41
C GLU A 118 -4.46 -7.00 -16.71
N GLY A 119 -3.91 -7.23 -15.52
CA GLY A 119 -4.33 -8.34 -14.67
C GLY A 119 -5.83 -8.28 -14.32
N TYR A 120 -6.35 -7.10 -13.97
CA TYR A 120 -7.80 -6.90 -13.73
C TYR A 120 -8.62 -7.15 -14.99
N ARG A 121 -8.17 -6.68 -16.17
CA ARG A 121 -8.86 -6.96 -17.45
C ARG A 121 -9.01 -8.45 -17.67
N ASN A 122 -7.94 -9.21 -17.49
CA ASN A 122 -7.95 -10.66 -17.72
C ASN A 122 -8.95 -11.39 -16.80
N ILE A 123 -9.04 -10.98 -15.52
CA ILE A 123 -9.97 -11.59 -14.57
C ILE A 123 -11.41 -11.20 -14.87
N LEU A 124 -11.66 -9.93 -15.20
CA LEU A 124 -13.00 -9.39 -15.42
C LEU A 124 -13.51 -9.59 -16.87
N SER A 125 -12.67 -10.14 -17.76
CA SER A 125 -13.03 -10.35 -19.18
C SER A 125 -14.08 -11.44 -19.41
N THR A 126 -14.31 -12.32 -18.43
CA THR A 126 -15.22 -13.46 -18.60
C THR A 126 -16.69 -13.06 -18.61
N ASP A 127 -17.06 -11.98 -17.92
CA ASP A 127 -18.42 -11.40 -17.94
C ASP A 127 -18.40 -9.93 -17.51
N PRO A 128 -17.81 -9.02 -18.31
CA PRO A 128 -17.67 -7.62 -17.92
C PRO A 128 -19.01 -6.88 -18.03
N THR A 129 -19.44 -6.24 -16.95
CA THR A 129 -20.57 -5.30 -17.02
C THR A 129 -20.24 -4.10 -17.92
N ALA A 130 -21.25 -3.35 -18.36
CA ALA A 130 -21.04 -2.13 -19.15
C ALA A 130 -20.15 -1.10 -18.43
N GLU A 131 -20.35 -0.96 -17.12
CA GLU A 131 -19.56 -0.04 -16.28
C GLU A 131 -18.08 -0.44 -16.22
N ILE A 132 -17.77 -1.74 -16.18
CA ILE A 132 -16.40 -2.25 -16.21
C ILE A 132 -15.76 -1.93 -17.55
N GLN A 133 -16.46 -2.16 -18.67
CA GLN A 133 -15.97 -1.87 -20.02
C GLN A 133 -15.72 -0.37 -20.21
N GLU A 134 -16.65 0.48 -19.76
CA GLU A 134 -16.51 1.94 -19.80
C GLU A 134 -15.31 2.41 -18.94
N SER A 135 -15.12 1.82 -17.76
CA SER A 135 -13.99 2.14 -16.88
C SER A 135 -12.65 1.83 -17.53
N PHE A 136 -12.52 0.69 -18.20
CA PHE A 136 -11.29 0.36 -18.92
C PHE A 136 -11.09 1.25 -20.14
N ALA A 137 -12.15 1.59 -20.89
CA ALA A 137 -12.06 2.51 -22.02
C ALA A 137 -11.64 3.91 -21.56
N LEU A 138 -12.15 4.37 -20.39
CA LEU A 138 -11.76 5.64 -19.81
C LEU A 138 -10.28 5.59 -19.35
N PHE A 139 -9.85 4.49 -18.74
CA PHE A 139 -8.44 4.30 -18.37
C PHE A 139 -7.54 4.42 -19.59
N ASP A 140 -7.83 3.72 -20.68
CA ASP A 140 -7.02 3.76 -21.91
C ASP A 140 -6.96 5.15 -22.52
N LYS A 141 -8.04 5.90 -22.42
CA LYS A 141 -8.11 7.29 -22.90
C LYS A 141 -7.29 8.26 -22.06
N LEU A 142 -7.29 8.07 -20.73
CA LEU A 142 -6.67 9.00 -19.78
C LEU A 142 -5.24 8.60 -19.44
N TYR A 143 -4.95 7.31 -19.38
CA TYR A 143 -3.62 6.80 -19.07
C TYR A 143 -2.70 6.95 -20.27
N LYS A 144 -1.85 7.97 -20.21
CA LYS A 144 -0.83 8.16 -21.23
C LYS A 144 0.43 7.45 -20.75
N LYS A 145 0.91 6.48 -21.52
CA LYS A 145 2.18 5.82 -21.24
C LYS A 145 3.29 6.86 -21.13
N SER A 146 3.81 7.02 -19.92
CA SER A 146 4.94 7.90 -19.64
C SER A 146 6.22 7.08 -19.63
N ASN A 147 7.31 7.64 -20.18
CA ASN A 147 8.63 7.04 -20.06
C ASN A 147 9.28 7.32 -18.69
N GLU A 148 8.66 8.20 -17.89
CA GLU A 148 9.13 8.61 -16.57
C GLU A 148 8.29 7.94 -15.49
N LEU A 149 8.48 6.64 -15.32
CA LEU A 149 7.86 5.90 -14.22
C LEU A 149 8.74 6.02 -12.96
N VAL A 150 8.08 6.27 -11.84
CA VAL A 150 8.69 6.30 -10.51
C VAL A 150 8.07 5.23 -9.63
N PHE A 151 8.75 4.88 -8.54
CA PHE A 151 8.18 3.95 -7.58
C PHE A 151 7.07 4.63 -6.77
N CYS A 152 5.87 4.09 -6.84
CA CYS A 152 4.66 4.61 -6.23
C CYS A 152 4.01 3.62 -5.28
N HIS A 153 3.30 4.13 -4.28
CA HIS A 153 2.47 3.34 -3.38
C HIS A 153 1.21 2.78 -4.07
N ASN A 154 0.61 3.56 -4.95
CA ASN A 154 -0.60 3.27 -5.75
C ASN A 154 -1.92 3.10 -4.98
N ASP A 155 -1.90 3.06 -3.65
CA ASP A 155 -3.10 3.05 -2.79
C ASP A 155 -2.90 3.95 -1.58
N LEU A 156 -2.34 5.15 -1.78
CA LEU A 156 -2.10 6.06 -0.68
C LEU A 156 -3.38 6.81 -0.33
N ASN A 157 -3.91 6.50 0.83
CA ASN A 157 -5.04 7.18 1.46
C ASN A 157 -4.67 7.49 2.91
N THR A 158 -5.52 8.23 3.63
CA THR A 158 -5.23 8.72 4.97
C THR A 158 -5.05 7.62 6.01
N ARG A 159 -5.67 6.45 5.80
CA ARG A 159 -5.52 5.27 6.68
C ARG A 159 -4.16 4.62 6.54
N ASN A 160 -3.52 4.79 5.38
CA ASN A 160 -2.21 4.23 5.07
C ASN A 160 -1.04 5.17 5.43
N ILE A 161 -1.33 6.32 6.07
CA ILE A 161 -0.33 7.32 6.45
C ILE A 161 -0.23 7.40 7.98
N PHE A 162 0.98 7.31 8.48
CA PHE A 162 1.30 7.47 9.89
C PHE A 162 2.36 8.54 10.07
N LEU A 163 2.12 9.44 11.01
CA LEU A 163 3.07 10.49 11.39
C LEU A 163 3.61 10.19 12.80
N ASN A 164 4.79 9.62 12.86
CA ASN A 164 5.54 9.45 14.09
C ASN A 164 6.65 10.53 14.13
N LYS A 165 7.89 10.16 14.36
CA LYS A 165 9.03 11.09 14.18
C LYS A 165 9.23 11.45 12.69
N GLN A 166 8.92 10.50 11.81
CA GLN A 166 8.90 10.66 10.36
C GLN A 166 7.58 10.11 9.82
N MET A 167 7.25 10.48 8.59
CA MET A 167 6.09 9.93 7.91
C MET A 167 6.39 8.53 7.41
N LYS A 168 5.54 7.58 7.78
CA LYS A 168 5.60 6.19 7.35
C LYS A 168 4.32 5.82 6.61
N PHE A 169 4.46 5.01 5.59
CA PHE A 169 3.35 4.48 4.80
C PHE A 169 3.22 2.97 5.04
N ILE A 170 1.98 2.49 5.11
CA ILE A 170 1.65 1.07 5.27
C ILE A 170 0.84 0.57 4.08
N ASP A 171 0.68 -0.74 3.97
CA ASP A 171 -0.14 -1.40 2.95
C ASP A 171 0.37 -1.23 1.51
N TRP A 172 1.57 -1.74 1.28
CA TRP A 172 2.29 -1.67 0.01
C TRP A 172 1.84 -2.71 -1.04
N GLU A 173 0.66 -3.30 -0.86
CA GLU A 173 0.19 -4.39 -1.72
C GLU A 173 -0.08 -3.99 -3.18
N TYR A 174 -0.26 -2.69 -3.45
CA TYR A 174 -0.39 -2.15 -4.81
C TYR A 174 0.88 -1.45 -5.31
N ALA A 175 1.91 -1.35 -4.49
CA ALA A 175 3.11 -0.63 -4.84
C ALA A 175 3.77 -1.16 -6.12
N GLY A 176 4.33 -0.24 -6.90
CA GLY A 176 4.96 -0.54 -8.17
C GLY A 176 5.32 0.72 -8.95
N LEU A 177 5.81 0.54 -10.16
CA LEU A 177 6.16 1.67 -11.01
C LEU A 177 4.90 2.31 -11.63
N ASN A 178 4.78 3.63 -11.51
CA ASN A 178 3.67 4.40 -12.05
C ASN A 178 4.10 5.85 -12.34
N MET A 179 3.20 6.61 -12.96
CA MET A 179 3.40 8.05 -13.12
C MET A 179 3.31 8.77 -11.76
N PRO A 180 4.15 9.77 -11.48
CA PRO A 180 4.18 10.44 -10.17
C PRO A 180 2.91 11.23 -9.81
N VAL A 181 2.01 11.46 -10.78
CA VAL A 181 0.75 12.20 -10.59
C VAL A 181 -0.40 11.35 -10.04
N SER A 182 -0.20 10.07 -9.75
CA SER A 182 -1.26 9.15 -9.31
C SER A 182 -1.89 9.48 -7.94
N TYR A 183 -1.34 10.46 -7.19
CA TYR A 183 -1.82 10.86 -5.85
C TYR A 183 -2.76 12.07 -5.84
N THR A 184 -3.18 12.58 -6.99
CA THR A 184 -4.05 13.77 -7.06
C THR A 184 -5.44 13.54 -6.45
N HIS A 185 -5.84 12.30 -6.21
CA HIS A 185 -7.14 11.99 -5.58
C HIS A 185 -7.13 12.03 -4.05
N LEU A 186 -5.99 12.19 -3.38
CA LEU A 186 -5.97 12.35 -1.92
C LEU A 186 -6.89 13.49 -1.43
N ARG A 187 -7.17 14.48 -2.29
CA ARG A 187 -8.14 15.56 -2.04
C ARG A 187 -9.58 15.24 -2.43
N ALA A 188 -9.83 14.31 -3.34
CA ALA A 188 -11.16 14.12 -3.94
C ALA A 188 -12.11 13.27 -3.06
N HIS A 189 -11.59 12.40 -2.21
CA HIS A 189 -12.40 11.54 -1.34
C HIS A 189 -12.91 12.22 -0.07
N GLU A 190 -12.29 13.35 0.33
CA GLU A 190 -12.63 14.04 1.59
C GLU A 190 -13.78 15.05 1.46
N THR A 191 -14.25 15.35 0.26
CA THR A 191 -15.29 16.37 0.02
C THR A 191 -16.68 15.83 -0.28
N ARG A 192 -16.93 14.53 -0.20
CA ARG A 192 -18.29 13.99 -0.31
C ARG A 192 -18.88 13.77 1.08
N PRO A 193 -19.83 14.63 1.52
CA PRO A 193 -20.67 14.30 2.66
C PRO A 193 -21.52 13.06 2.29
N TYR A 194 -21.56 12.09 3.18
CA TYR A 194 -22.50 10.97 3.14
C TYR A 194 -23.93 11.47 3.32
#